data_db7b4640ceb96e2b60952d35aec8bb3c
#
_entry.id   db7b4640ceb96e2b60952d35aec8bb3c
#
_cell.length_a   1.000
_cell.length_b   1.000
_cell.length_c   1.000
_cell.angle_alpha   90.00
_cell.angle_beta   90.00
_cell.angle_gamma   90.00
#
_symmetry.space_group_name_H-M   'P 1'
#
loop_
_entity.id
_entity.type
_entity.pdbx_description
1 polymer ?
#
loop_
_entity_poly.entity_id
_entity_poly.type
_entity_poly.pdbx_seq_one_letter_code
_entity_poly.pdbx_strand_id
1 'polypeptide(L)'
;MLFVVLTAARPSGRALPAHDPDPSRGEVFYHAGGCISCHKASETVGMMGLPTGDAPFETPVGTFWPGNLTPDPETGLGDWTAEQFVDAMTVGVSPDRRHYFPAFPYTSYRIMPVEDVLDLWAYLQSLEPVRSQPRAPDIPLPGLARRGVGLWKRLALGPEVFLPNPERSETWNRGAYLVNGPGHCGECHTPRNALMIPDQSRPMVGGPHPRGEGAVPGLLDMEGRGRYSGVSDLVLALQFGETFGYDKLSSGGMADIQMNLAMLPEDDLHAIAEYLLGLE
;
A
#
# COMPACT_ATOMS: atom_id res chain seq x y z
N MET A 1 32.83 -5.60 -8.33
CA MET A 1 31.94 -6.38 -9.20
C MET A 1 30.81 -7.07 -8.43
N LEU A 2 31.07 -7.85 -7.38
CA LEU A 2 30.05 -8.55 -6.58
C LEU A 2 28.98 -7.60 -6.02
N PHE A 3 29.34 -6.49 -5.42
CA PHE A 3 28.39 -5.48 -4.88
C PHE A 3 27.41 -4.98 -5.94
N VAL A 4 27.87 -4.67 -7.15
CA VAL A 4 27.02 -4.20 -8.25
C VAL A 4 25.99 -5.26 -8.65
N VAL A 5 26.39 -6.52 -8.71
CA VAL A 5 25.49 -7.64 -9.05
C VAL A 5 24.46 -7.88 -7.94
N LEU A 6 24.90 -7.80 -6.69
CA LEU A 6 24.03 -8.01 -5.52
C LEU A 6 23.00 -6.87 -5.30
N THR A 7 23.32 -5.67 -5.78
CA THR A 7 22.48 -4.48 -5.63
C THR A 7 21.78 -4.06 -6.93
N ALA A 8 21.82 -4.90 -7.97
CA ALA A 8 21.16 -4.59 -9.22
C ALA A 8 19.63 -4.68 -9.08
N ALA A 9 18.93 -3.68 -9.63
CA ALA A 9 17.49 -3.72 -9.75
C ALA A 9 17.11 -4.70 -10.87
N ARG A 10 16.40 -5.76 -10.51
CA ARG A 10 15.97 -6.80 -11.45
C ARG A 10 14.45 -6.82 -11.53
N PRO A 11 13.88 -6.98 -12.74
CA PRO A 11 12.45 -7.22 -12.92
C PRO A 11 11.99 -8.43 -12.12
N SER A 12 10.69 -8.52 -11.87
CA SER A 12 10.06 -9.65 -11.21
C SER A 12 10.20 -10.93 -12.01
N GLY A 13 10.23 -10.84 -13.33
CA GLY A 13 10.16 -11.97 -14.24
C GLY A 13 8.77 -12.64 -14.27
N ARG A 14 7.76 -12.02 -13.67
CA ARG A 14 6.39 -12.52 -13.72
C ARG A 14 5.85 -12.42 -15.14
N ALA A 15 5.29 -13.52 -15.63
CA ALA A 15 4.57 -13.50 -16.91
C ALA A 15 3.23 -12.79 -16.74
N LEU A 16 2.85 -12.01 -17.73
CA LEU A 16 1.49 -11.47 -17.78
C LEU A 16 0.53 -12.60 -18.20
N PRO A 17 -0.52 -12.88 -17.41
CA PRO A 17 -1.52 -13.87 -17.76
C PRO A 17 -2.39 -13.40 -18.92
N ALA A 18 -3.10 -14.33 -19.56
CA ALA A 18 -4.20 -13.99 -20.45
C ALA A 18 -5.40 -13.52 -19.60
N HIS A 19 -5.47 -12.22 -19.39
CA HIS A 19 -6.45 -11.54 -18.55
C HIS A 19 -7.03 -10.36 -19.30
N ASP A 20 -8.32 -10.13 -19.19
CA ASP A 20 -9.00 -8.92 -19.68
C ASP A 20 -9.16 -7.97 -18.50
N PRO A 21 -8.34 -6.92 -18.40
CA PRO A 21 -8.30 -6.08 -17.20
C PRO A 21 -9.61 -5.30 -17.01
N ASP A 22 -10.11 -5.30 -15.78
CA ASP A 22 -11.35 -4.62 -15.37
C ASP A 22 -11.02 -3.36 -14.53
N PRO A 23 -11.20 -2.14 -15.09
CA PRO A 23 -10.98 -0.90 -14.34
C PRO A 23 -11.83 -0.77 -13.08
N SER A 24 -13.04 -1.34 -13.05
CA SER A 24 -13.92 -1.26 -11.87
C SER A 24 -13.36 -2.09 -10.70
N ARG A 25 -12.77 -3.24 -10.98
CA ARG A 25 -12.02 -4.01 -9.97
C ARG A 25 -10.73 -3.29 -9.57
N GLY A 26 -10.08 -2.66 -10.54
CA GLY A 26 -8.90 -1.83 -10.30
C GLY A 26 -9.16 -0.67 -9.35
N GLU A 27 -10.33 -0.03 -9.44
CA GLU A 27 -10.77 1.03 -8.53
C GLU A 27 -10.85 0.53 -7.08
N VAL A 28 -11.35 -0.69 -6.86
CA VAL A 28 -11.38 -1.32 -5.54
C VAL A 28 -9.95 -1.41 -4.96
N PHE A 29 -8.98 -1.88 -5.75
CA PHE A 29 -7.58 -1.97 -5.28
C PHE A 29 -6.93 -0.61 -5.07
N TYR A 30 -7.28 0.39 -5.89
CA TYR A 30 -6.82 1.77 -5.71
C TYR A 30 -7.28 2.34 -4.35
N HIS A 31 -8.53 2.14 -4.00
CA HIS A 31 -9.08 2.56 -2.72
C HIS A 31 -8.58 1.71 -1.56
N ALA A 32 -8.54 0.38 -1.70
CA ALA A 32 -7.98 -0.49 -0.67
C ALA A 32 -6.53 -0.12 -0.34
N GLY A 33 -5.73 0.21 -1.36
CA GLY A 33 -4.34 0.64 -1.21
C GLY A 33 -4.17 2.09 -0.74
N GLY A 34 -5.25 2.86 -0.66
CA GLY A 34 -5.18 4.28 -0.26
C GLY A 34 -4.23 5.10 -1.13
N CYS A 35 -4.14 4.79 -2.42
CA CYS A 35 -3.14 5.36 -3.33
C CYS A 35 -3.10 6.89 -3.30
N ILE A 36 -4.28 7.52 -3.31
CA ILE A 36 -4.40 8.98 -3.25
C ILE A 36 -3.88 9.57 -1.92
N SER A 37 -3.85 8.82 -0.82
CA SER A 37 -3.35 9.32 0.47
C SER A 37 -1.89 9.78 0.38
N CYS A 38 -1.09 9.09 -0.45
CA CYS A 38 0.29 9.47 -0.73
C CYS A 38 0.41 10.25 -2.05
N HIS A 39 -0.29 9.81 -3.11
CA HIS A 39 -0.15 10.35 -4.46
C HIS A 39 -1.03 11.56 -4.76
N LYS A 40 -1.57 12.23 -3.76
CA LYS A 40 -2.39 13.44 -3.92
C LYS A 40 -1.61 14.64 -4.47
N ALA A 41 -2.33 15.59 -5.06
CA ALA A 41 -1.80 16.90 -5.37
C ALA A 41 -1.58 17.72 -4.08
N SER A 42 -0.58 18.62 -4.08
CA SER A 42 -0.27 19.48 -2.93
C SER A 42 -1.42 20.43 -2.56
N GLU A 43 -2.27 20.78 -3.53
CA GLU A 43 -3.44 21.64 -3.34
C GLU A 43 -4.73 20.85 -3.03
N THR A 44 -4.66 19.51 -3.01
CA THR A 44 -5.84 18.67 -2.79
C THR A 44 -6.27 18.72 -1.32
N VAL A 45 -7.53 19.06 -1.10
CA VAL A 45 -8.19 18.95 0.21
C VAL A 45 -8.95 17.63 0.27
N GLY A 46 -8.58 16.76 1.23
CA GLY A 46 -9.20 15.44 1.39
C GLY A 46 -8.79 14.46 0.30
N MET A 47 -9.76 13.66 -0.17
CA MET A 47 -9.58 12.60 -1.15
C MET A 47 -10.06 12.98 -2.56
N MET A 48 -10.47 14.23 -2.75
CA MET A 48 -11.01 14.70 -4.02
C MET A 48 -9.85 15.25 -4.87
N GLY A 49 -9.53 14.56 -5.95
CA GLY A 49 -8.50 14.99 -6.89
C GLY A 49 -7.82 13.83 -7.59
N LEU A 50 -7.04 14.16 -8.61
CA LEU A 50 -6.26 13.18 -9.35
C LEU A 50 -4.93 12.89 -8.63
N PRO A 51 -4.39 11.66 -8.74
CA PRO A 51 -3.17 11.24 -8.05
C PRO A 51 -1.92 11.76 -8.76
N THR A 52 -1.69 13.07 -8.73
CA THR A 52 -0.58 13.73 -9.43
C THR A 52 0.75 13.66 -8.69
N GLY A 53 0.75 13.28 -7.40
CA GLY A 53 1.95 12.91 -6.66
C GLY A 53 2.91 14.04 -6.31
N ASP A 54 2.47 15.28 -6.26
CA ASP A 54 3.30 16.44 -5.96
C ASP A 54 3.24 16.91 -4.49
N ALA A 55 2.41 16.27 -3.66
CA ALA A 55 2.40 16.50 -2.22
C ALA A 55 3.62 15.79 -1.56
N PRO A 56 4.31 16.47 -0.62
CA PRO A 56 5.44 15.87 0.08
C PRO A 56 4.99 14.76 1.04
N PHE A 57 5.77 13.70 1.11
CA PHE A 57 5.62 12.62 2.07
C PHE A 57 6.85 12.62 3.00
N GLU A 58 6.67 13.15 4.20
CA GLU A 58 7.76 13.30 5.18
C GLU A 58 7.99 12.00 5.98
N THR A 59 9.24 11.68 6.21
CA THR A 59 9.69 10.52 6.98
C THR A 59 10.91 10.88 7.83
N PRO A 60 11.27 10.09 8.84
CA PRO A 60 12.49 10.34 9.65
C PRO A 60 13.80 10.34 8.84
N VAL A 61 13.80 9.77 7.64
CA VAL A 61 14.99 9.71 6.78
C VAL A 61 15.01 10.79 5.70
N GLY A 62 13.96 11.60 5.61
CA GLY A 62 13.84 12.71 4.65
C GLY A 62 12.51 12.72 3.92
N THR A 63 12.39 13.60 2.95
CA THR A 63 11.16 13.87 2.23
C THR A 63 11.13 13.11 0.88
N PHE A 64 10.01 12.45 0.62
CA PHE A 64 9.72 11.81 -0.65
C PHE A 64 8.58 12.55 -1.34
N TRP A 65 8.59 12.54 -2.66
CA TRP A 65 7.45 12.95 -3.50
C TRP A 65 6.99 11.72 -4.26
N PRO A 66 5.78 11.22 -3.98
CA PRO A 66 5.19 10.13 -4.74
C PRO A 66 5.04 10.53 -6.21
N GLY A 67 5.21 9.58 -7.12
CA GLY A 67 5.10 9.87 -8.55
C GLY A 67 3.66 10.15 -8.99
N ASN A 68 3.50 10.76 -10.15
CA ASN A 68 2.23 10.95 -10.82
C ASN A 68 1.68 9.61 -11.31
N LEU A 69 0.50 9.20 -10.84
CA LEU A 69 -0.17 7.96 -11.24
C LEU A 69 -1.17 8.17 -12.39
N THR A 70 -1.37 9.40 -12.87
CA THR A 70 -2.23 9.63 -14.03
C THR A 70 -1.54 9.13 -15.31
N PRO A 71 -2.29 8.84 -16.40
CA PRO A 71 -1.73 8.35 -17.65
C PRO A 71 -1.12 9.48 -18.51
N ASP A 72 -0.49 10.47 -17.88
CA ASP A 72 0.29 11.47 -18.60
C ASP A 72 1.57 10.82 -19.17
N PRO A 73 1.84 10.93 -20.48
CA PRO A 73 2.94 10.21 -21.10
C PRO A 73 4.32 10.73 -20.70
N GLU A 74 4.44 12.01 -20.34
CA GLU A 74 5.74 12.61 -20.01
C GLU A 74 6.08 12.51 -18.51
N THR A 75 5.10 12.62 -17.65
CA THR A 75 5.33 12.77 -16.19
C THR A 75 4.64 11.72 -15.34
N GLY A 76 3.74 10.93 -15.93
CA GLY A 76 2.94 9.90 -15.27
C GLY A 76 3.21 8.49 -15.78
N LEU A 77 2.13 7.71 -15.89
CA LEU A 77 2.19 6.29 -16.24
C LEU A 77 1.85 6.03 -17.72
N GLY A 78 1.61 7.08 -18.55
CA GLY A 78 1.09 6.91 -19.90
C GLY A 78 2.01 6.13 -20.84
N ASP A 79 3.33 6.29 -20.72
CA ASP A 79 4.31 5.58 -21.55
C ASP A 79 4.84 4.28 -20.91
N TRP A 80 4.29 3.87 -19.76
CA TRP A 80 4.71 2.62 -19.11
C TRP A 80 4.08 1.41 -19.79
N THR A 81 4.75 0.27 -19.72
CA THR A 81 4.12 -1.02 -20.04
C THR A 81 3.52 -1.67 -18.81
N ALA A 82 2.59 -2.58 -19.02
CA ALA A 82 1.99 -3.37 -17.93
C ALA A 82 3.05 -4.14 -17.13
N GLU A 83 4.08 -4.70 -17.80
CA GLU A 83 5.19 -5.39 -17.13
C GLU A 83 5.98 -4.44 -16.22
N GLN A 84 6.22 -3.21 -16.66
CA GLN A 84 6.92 -2.21 -15.85
C GLN A 84 6.11 -1.83 -14.62
N PHE A 85 4.78 -1.75 -14.75
CA PHE A 85 3.90 -1.50 -13.62
C PHE A 85 3.87 -2.69 -12.64
N VAL A 86 3.79 -3.92 -13.14
CA VAL A 86 3.90 -5.14 -12.31
C VAL A 86 5.24 -5.19 -11.59
N ASP A 87 6.35 -4.84 -12.23
CA ASP A 87 7.66 -4.77 -11.60
C ASP A 87 7.73 -3.69 -10.51
N ALA A 88 7.13 -2.53 -10.75
CA ALA A 88 7.05 -1.47 -9.75
C ALA A 88 6.27 -1.92 -8.52
N MET A 89 5.09 -2.49 -8.72
CA MET A 89 4.18 -2.91 -7.65
C MET A 89 4.71 -4.11 -6.86
N THR A 90 5.35 -5.09 -7.50
CA THR A 90 5.65 -6.37 -6.85
C THR A 90 7.10 -6.54 -6.39
N VAL A 91 8.03 -5.83 -7.02
CA VAL A 91 9.45 -5.86 -6.64
C VAL A 91 10.08 -4.48 -6.48
N GLY A 92 9.29 -3.41 -6.62
CA GLY A 92 9.74 -2.03 -6.41
C GLY A 92 10.87 -1.63 -7.37
N VAL A 93 10.75 -1.97 -8.65
CA VAL A 93 11.74 -1.64 -9.69
C VAL A 93 11.10 -0.71 -10.72
N SER A 94 11.72 0.42 -10.96
CA SER A 94 11.27 1.41 -11.95
C SER A 94 11.62 1.01 -13.39
N PRO A 95 10.98 1.60 -14.43
CA PRO A 95 11.28 1.33 -15.83
C PRO A 95 12.77 1.53 -16.19
N ASP A 96 13.42 2.52 -15.58
CA ASP A 96 14.84 2.83 -15.77
C ASP A 96 15.78 1.99 -14.87
N ARG A 97 15.27 0.84 -14.36
CA ARG A 97 16.04 -0.14 -13.57
C ARG A 97 16.66 0.43 -12.29
N ARG A 98 15.91 1.25 -11.58
CA ARG A 98 16.26 1.70 -10.24
C ARG A 98 15.35 1.09 -9.19
N HIS A 99 15.83 0.92 -7.96
CA HIS A 99 14.98 0.52 -6.84
C HIS A 99 14.12 1.69 -6.38
N TYR A 100 12.83 1.45 -6.16
CA TYR A 100 12.02 2.33 -5.32
C TYR A 100 12.43 2.18 -3.86
N PHE A 101 12.34 3.28 -3.11
CA PHE A 101 12.50 3.23 -1.66
C PHE A 101 11.27 2.57 -1.02
N PRO A 102 11.45 1.88 0.15
CA PRO A 102 10.36 1.16 0.80
C PRO A 102 9.34 2.07 1.52
N ALA A 103 9.32 3.36 1.25
CA ALA A 103 8.18 4.24 1.47
C ALA A 103 7.01 3.88 0.54
N PHE A 104 7.31 3.25 -0.60
CA PHE A 104 6.35 2.58 -1.47
C PHE A 104 6.19 1.12 -1.02
N PRO A 105 4.99 0.65 -0.61
CA PRO A 105 4.83 -0.61 0.09
C PRO A 105 4.77 -1.84 -0.84
N TYR A 106 5.69 -1.93 -1.79
CA TYR A 106 5.78 -3.08 -2.72
C TYR A 106 6.05 -4.42 -2.01
N THR A 107 6.51 -4.39 -0.76
CA THR A 107 6.64 -5.57 0.09
C THR A 107 5.30 -6.24 0.36
N SER A 108 4.25 -5.46 0.53
CA SER A 108 2.89 -5.93 0.71
C SER A 108 2.19 -6.20 -0.62
N TYR A 109 2.33 -5.32 -1.61
CA TYR A 109 1.76 -5.52 -2.94
C TYR A 109 2.29 -6.76 -3.66
N ARG A 110 3.46 -7.25 -3.25
CA ARG A 110 4.10 -8.44 -3.82
C ARG A 110 3.19 -9.67 -3.81
N ILE A 111 2.30 -9.82 -2.83
CA ILE A 111 1.38 -10.96 -2.74
C ILE A 111 0.16 -10.85 -3.65
N MET A 112 -0.07 -9.70 -4.29
CA MET A 112 -1.18 -9.53 -5.22
C MET A 112 -1.00 -10.44 -6.45
N PRO A 113 -2.05 -11.13 -6.89
CA PRO A 113 -2.10 -11.75 -8.22
C PRO A 113 -1.77 -10.74 -9.31
N VAL A 114 -1.14 -11.19 -10.39
CA VAL A 114 -0.81 -10.28 -11.51
C VAL A 114 -2.08 -9.72 -12.13
N GLU A 115 -3.15 -10.51 -12.18
CA GLU A 115 -4.48 -10.11 -12.65
C GLU A 115 -5.01 -8.88 -11.92
N ASP A 116 -4.92 -8.87 -10.60
CA ASP A 116 -5.39 -7.75 -9.77
C ASP A 116 -4.50 -6.50 -9.95
N VAL A 117 -3.21 -6.69 -10.17
CA VAL A 117 -2.30 -5.58 -10.53
C VAL A 117 -2.62 -5.02 -11.90
N LEU A 118 -3.02 -5.86 -12.86
CA LEU A 118 -3.45 -5.43 -14.20
C LEU A 118 -4.80 -4.70 -14.17
N ASP A 119 -5.72 -5.11 -13.31
CA ASP A 119 -6.98 -4.37 -13.09
C ASP A 119 -6.71 -2.97 -12.53
N LEU A 120 -5.84 -2.88 -11.51
CA LEU A 120 -5.41 -1.59 -10.97
C LEU A 120 -4.72 -0.72 -12.06
N TRP A 121 -3.88 -1.35 -12.89
CA TRP A 121 -3.26 -0.68 -14.03
C TRP A 121 -4.31 -0.10 -14.99
N ALA A 122 -5.33 -0.90 -15.36
CA ALA A 122 -6.40 -0.47 -16.25
C ALA A 122 -7.20 0.70 -15.66
N TYR A 123 -7.47 0.68 -14.35
CA TYR A 123 -8.09 1.82 -13.67
C TYR A 123 -7.24 3.08 -13.77
N LEU A 124 -5.95 3.01 -13.45
CA LEU A 124 -5.06 4.16 -13.52
C LEU A 124 -4.92 4.72 -14.96
N GLN A 125 -4.94 3.85 -15.97
CA GLN A 125 -4.94 4.24 -17.38
C GLN A 125 -6.26 4.87 -17.84
N SER A 126 -7.36 4.68 -17.11
CA SER A 126 -8.66 5.30 -17.39
C SER A 126 -8.81 6.71 -16.83
N LEU A 127 -7.89 7.14 -15.97
CA LEU A 127 -7.92 8.46 -15.35
C LEU A 127 -7.61 9.57 -16.36
N GLU A 128 -8.01 10.80 -16.05
CA GLU A 128 -7.63 11.97 -16.82
C GLU A 128 -6.11 12.20 -16.72
N PRO A 129 -5.38 12.33 -17.86
CA PRO A 129 -3.95 12.63 -17.82
C PRO A 129 -3.70 14.06 -17.33
N VAL A 130 -2.87 14.20 -16.30
CA VAL A 130 -2.47 15.48 -15.74
C VAL A 130 -0.95 15.57 -15.68
N ARG A 131 -0.38 16.62 -16.24
CA ARG A 131 1.06 16.84 -16.18
C ARG A 131 1.46 17.30 -14.78
N SER A 132 2.31 16.52 -14.11
CA SER A 132 2.91 16.85 -12.82
C SER A 132 4.36 16.42 -12.77
N GLN A 133 5.26 17.38 -12.55
CA GLN A 133 6.71 17.12 -12.64
C GLN A 133 7.18 16.27 -11.44
N PRO A 134 7.83 15.12 -11.70
CA PRO A 134 8.38 14.30 -10.65
C PRO A 134 9.52 15.02 -9.93
N ARG A 135 9.57 14.88 -8.60
CA ARG A 135 10.64 15.42 -7.77
C ARG A 135 11.53 14.30 -7.23
N ALA A 136 12.83 14.57 -7.18
CA ALA A 136 13.77 13.66 -6.53
C ALA A 136 13.56 13.67 -5.01
N PRO A 137 13.72 12.52 -4.32
CA PRO A 137 13.64 12.49 -2.85
C PRO A 137 14.78 13.32 -2.23
N ASP A 138 14.43 14.07 -1.20
CA ASP A 138 15.40 14.81 -0.38
C ASP A 138 15.82 13.94 0.82
N ILE A 139 16.83 13.12 0.59
CA ILE A 139 17.41 12.19 1.55
C ILE A 139 18.94 12.22 1.48
N PRO A 140 19.66 11.87 2.56
CA PRO A 140 21.12 11.77 2.53
C PRO A 140 21.61 10.73 1.51
N LEU A 141 22.59 11.09 0.67
CA LEU A 141 23.25 10.20 -0.28
C LEU A 141 22.29 9.34 -1.11
N PRO A 142 21.34 9.93 -1.88
CA PRO A 142 20.24 9.18 -2.48
C PRO A 142 20.69 8.05 -3.41
N GLY A 143 21.80 8.20 -4.12
CA GLY A 143 22.33 7.17 -5.01
C GLY A 143 22.87 5.95 -4.25
N LEU A 144 23.58 6.14 -3.14
CA LEU A 144 24.08 5.07 -2.29
C LEU A 144 22.96 4.39 -1.51
N ALA A 145 22.03 5.18 -0.93
CA ALA A 145 20.86 4.66 -0.24
C ALA A 145 20.02 3.78 -1.18
N ARG A 146 19.78 4.24 -2.42
CA ARG A 146 19.03 3.47 -3.43
C ARG A 146 19.70 2.14 -3.78
N ARG A 147 21.03 2.10 -3.84
CA ARG A 147 21.76 0.83 -4.00
C ARG A 147 21.64 -0.06 -2.77
N GLY A 148 21.67 0.50 -1.57
CA GLY A 148 21.44 -0.22 -0.31
C GLY A 148 20.09 -0.94 -0.27
N VAL A 149 19.04 -0.35 -0.89
CA VAL A 149 17.73 -0.99 -1.03
C VAL A 149 17.80 -2.34 -1.73
N GLY A 150 18.73 -2.53 -2.67
CA GLY A 150 18.92 -3.82 -3.34
C GLY A 150 19.34 -4.95 -2.37
N LEU A 151 20.14 -4.64 -1.34
CA LEU A 151 20.47 -5.59 -0.28
C LEU A 151 19.31 -5.73 0.72
N TRP A 152 18.71 -4.63 1.09
CA TRP A 152 17.54 -4.60 1.98
C TRP A 152 16.41 -5.51 1.47
N LYS A 153 16.08 -5.46 0.18
CA LYS A 153 15.06 -6.31 -0.45
C LYS A 153 15.30 -7.80 -0.26
N ARG A 154 16.54 -8.25 -0.18
CA ARG A 154 16.86 -9.67 0.05
C ARG A 154 16.42 -10.17 1.42
N LEU A 155 16.24 -9.25 2.37
CA LEU A 155 15.78 -9.53 3.73
C LEU A 155 14.29 -9.21 3.91
N ALA A 156 13.77 -8.24 3.15
CA ALA A 156 12.45 -7.67 3.35
C ALA A 156 11.36 -8.27 2.43
N LEU A 157 11.74 -8.76 1.24
CA LEU A 157 10.75 -9.33 0.32
C LEU A 157 10.30 -10.71 0.81
N GLY A 158 9.04 -10.80 1.15
CA GLY A 158 8.34 -12.01 1.58
C GLY A 158 7.81 -12.86 0.41
N PRO A 159 6.73 -13.61 0.64
CA PRO A 159 6.08 -14.44 -0.38
C PRO A 159 5.69 -13.66 -1.63
N GLU A 160 5.55 -14.34 -2.75
CA GLU A 160 5.19 -13.74 -4.05
C GLU A 160 3.70 -13.81 -4.36
N VAL A 161 2.96 -14.61 -3.60
CA VAL A 161 1.53 -14.88 -3.84
C VAL A 161 0.82 -15.02 -2.51
N PHE A 162 -0.37 -14.45 -2.42
CA PHE A 162 -1.29 -14.71 -1.33
C PHE A 162 -1.79 -16.16 -1.41
N LEU A 163 -1.72 -16.87 -0.29
CA LEU A 163 -2.24 -18.23 -0.18
C LEU A 163 -3.44 -18.22 0.77
N PRO A 164 -4.66 -18.52 0.28
CA PRO A 164 -5.84 -18.62 1.11
C PRO A 164 -5.68 -19.73 2.16
N ASN A 165 -6.23 -19.50 3.35
CA ASN A 165 -6.32 -20.53 4.38
C ASN A 165 -7.55 -21.40 4.11
N PRO A 166 -7.38 -22.71 3.80
CA PRO A 166 -8.49 -23.60 3.46
C PRO A 166 -9.41 -23.92 4.64
N GLU A 167 -9.00 -23.60 5.87
CA GLU A 167 -9.79 -23.81 7.10
C GLU A 167 -10.68 -22.61 7.46
N ARG A 168 -10.59 -21.51 6.70
CA ARG A 168 -11.35 -20.28 6.90
C ARG A 168 -12.35 -20.05 5.77
N SER A 169 -13.34 -19.19 6.01
CA SER A 169 -14.34 -18.78 5.03
C SER A 169 -13.70 -18.05 3.83
N GLU A 170 -14.40 -18.01 2.71
CA GLU A 170 -13.99 -17.16 1.57
C GLU A 170 -13.97 -15.68 1.95
N THR A 171 -14.92 -15.22 2.75
CA THR A 171 -14.99 -13.85 3.27
C THR A 171 -13.77 -13.52 4.11
N TRP A 172 -13.41 -14.41 5.06
CA TRP A 172 -12.21 -14.22 5.87
C TRP A 172 -10.93 -14.16 5.01
N ASN A 173 -10.81 -15.06 4.02
CA ASN A 173 -9.67 -15.08 3.10
C ASN A 173 -9.62 -13.83 2.22
N ARG A 174 -10.77 -13.31 1.78
CA ARG A 174 -10.84 -12.03 1.07
C ARG A 174 -10.34 -10.88 1.95
N GLY A 175 -10.77 -10.83 3.21
CA GLY A 175 -10.29 -9.85 4.19
C GLY A 175 -8.80 -9.97 4.45
N ALA A 176 -8.30 -11.20 4.64
CA ALA A 176 -6.87 -11.47 4.80
C ALA A 176 -6.04 -10.95 3.61
N TYR A 177 -6.53 -11.19 2.40
CA TYR A 177 -5.91 -10.68 1.17
C TYR A 177 -5.90 -9.15 1.12
N LEU A 178 -7.06 -8.52 1.35
CA LEU A 178 -7.18 -7.07 1.30
C LEU A 178 -6.29 -6.38 2.35
N VAL A 179 -6.25 -6.90 3.57
CA VAL A 179 -5.47 -6.32 4.68
C VAL A 179 -3.96 -6.49 4.50
N ASN A 180 -3.50 -7.64 4.02
CA ASN A 180 -2.07 -7.94 3.91
C ASN A 180 -1.46 -7.58 2.54
N GLY A 181 -2.28 -7.55 1.49
CA GLY A 181 -1.90 -7.18 0.13
C GLY A 181 -2.16 -5.69 -0.15
N PRO A 182 -3.23 -5.36 -0.91
CA PRO A 182 -3.47 -3.99 -1.34
C PRO A 182 -3.61 -2.99 -0.19
N GLY A 183 -4.27 -3.36 0.91
CA GLY A 183 -4.47 -2.48 2.07
C GLY A 183 -3.23 -2.26 2.94
N HIS A 184 -2.23 -3.14 2.85
CA HIS A 184 -0.92 -3.07 3.52
C HIS A 184 -0.95 -2.59 4.98
N CYS A 185 -2.00 -2.93 5.74
CA CYS A 185 -2.24 -2.45 7.11
C CYS A 185 -1.05 -2.75 8.04
N GLY A 186 -0.39 -3.90 7.83
CA GLY A 186 0.81 -4.29 8.55
C GLY A 186 2.00 -3.34 8.40
N GLU A 187 2.06 -2.50 7.36
CA GLU A 187 3.13 -1.51 7.20
C GLU A 187 3.13 -0.44 8.32
N CYS A 188 1.96 -0.14 8.89
CA CYS A 188 1.82 0.74 10.04
C CYS A 188 1.56 -0.03 11.34
N HIS A 189 0.69 -1.05 11.30
CA HIS A 189 0.23 -1.76 12.49
C HIS A 189 1.15 -2.88 12.99
N THR A 190 2.27 -3.15 12.30
CA THR A 190 3.33 -4.07 12.75
C THR A 190 4.59 -3.28 13.10
N PRO A 191 5.20 -3.51 14.27
CA PRO A 191 6.42 -2.80 14.66
C PRO A 191 7.56 -3.14 13.70
N ARG A 192 8.51 -2.22 13.54
CA ARG A 192 9.64 -2.39 12.63
C ARG A 192 10.93 -2.69 13.41
N ASN A 193 11.77 -3.52 12.84
CA ASN A 193 13.12 -3.76 13.36
C ASN A 193 14.08 -2.61 12.98
N ALA A 194 15.36 -2.72 13.40
CA ALA A 194 16.38 -1.70 13.13
C ALA A 194 16.66 -1.45 11.63
N LEU A 195 16.26 -2.36 10.75
CA LEU A 195 16.35 -2.21 9.29
C LEU A 195 15.06 -1.66 8.68
N MET A 196 14.13 -1.18 9.50
CA MET A 196 12.81 -0.68 9.08
C MET A 196 11.96 -1.73 8.36
N ILE A 197 12.22 -3.02 8.57
CA ILE A 197 11.41 -4.14 8.08
C ILE A 197 10.34 -4.45 9.12
N PRO A 198 9.05 -4.61 8.73
CA PRO A 198 8.00 -5.04 9.66
C PRO A 198 8.37 -6.38 10.32
N ASP A 199 8.25 -6.45 11.65
CA ASP A 199 8.60 -7.61 12.45
C ASP A 199 7.51 -8.69 12.36
N GLN A 200 7.67 -9.62 11.46
CA GLN A 200 6.71 -10.70 11.20
C GLN A 200 6.56 -11.69 12.38
N SER A 201 7.38 -11.60 13.42
CA SER A 201 7.18 -12.36 14.66
C SER A 201 6.14 -11.73 15.58
N ARG A 202 5.76 -10.47 15.32
CA ARG A 202 4.78 -9.68 16.09
C ARG A 202 3.85 -8.91 15.16
N PRO A 203 3.15 -9.58 14.24
CA PRO A 203 2.29 -8.90 13.28
C PRO A 203 1.13 -8.21 14.01
N MET A 204 0.73 -7.06 13.52
CA MET A 204 -0.45 -6.30 13.97
C MET A 204 -0.49 -5.89 15.46
N VAL A 205 0.62 -5.99 16.20
CA VAL A 205 0.64 -5.57 17.64
C VAL A 205 0.73 -4.05 17.82
N GLY A 206 0.86 -3.28 16.74
CA GLY A 206 1.08 -1.84 16.82
C GLY A 206 2.53 -1.47 17.15
N GLY A 207 2.78 -0.18 17.37
CA GLY A 207 4.12 0.30 17.68
C GLY A 207 4.33 1.78 17.36
N PRO A 208 5.59 2.26 17.34
CA PRO A 208 5.90 3.61 16.89
C PRO A 208 5.42 3.84 15.45
N HIS A 209 4.88 5.03 15.19
CA HIS A 209 4.42 5.36 13.85
C HIS A 209 5.61 5.41 12.87
N PRO A 210 5.55 4.77 11.68
CA PRO A 210 6.66 4.69 10.73
C PRO A 210 7.17 6.05 10.24
N ARG A 211 6.33 7.09 10.29
CA ARG A 211 6.68 8.48 9.95
C ARG A 211 7.32 9.25 11.10
N GLY A 212 7.51 8.62 12.27
CA GLY A 212 8.19 9.20 13.42
C GLY A 212 7.32 9.96 14.41
N GLU A 213 6.01 10.06 14.17
CA GLU A 213 5.09 10.80 15.05
C GLU A 213 4.07 9.87 15.74
N GLY A 214 4.12 9.82 17.06
CA GLY A 214 3.15 9.08 17.86
C GLY A 214 3.28 7.56 17.76
N ALA A 215 2.19 6.87 18.10
CA ALA A 215 2.09 5.41 18.08
C ALA A 215 0.88 4.96 17.29
N VAL A 216 1.05 3.83 16.59
CA VAL A 216 -0.02 3.13 15.88
C VAL A 216 -0.57 2.05 16.80
N PRO A 217 -1.90 1.95 16.99
CA PRO A 217 -2.48 0.92 17.86
C PRO A 217 -2.34 -0.48 17.26
N GLY A 218 -2.32 -1.50 18.12
CA GLY A 218 -2.43 -2.89 17.69
C GLY A 218 -3.86 -3.21 17.23
N LEU A 219 -3.95 -4.16 16.29
CA LEU A 219 -5.21 -4.66 15.73
C LEU A 219 -5.55 -6.08 16.27
N LEU A 220 -4.75 -6.62 17.19
CA LEU A 220 -5.05 -7.92 17.81
C LEU A 220 -6.11 -7.76 18.90
N ASP A 221 -6.96 -8.78 19.03
CA ASP A 221 -7.97 -8.88 20.09
C ASP A 221 -8.80 -7.59 20.28
N MET A 222 -9.25 -7.00 19.16
CA MET A 222 -9.99 -5.73 19.21
C MET A 222 -11.33 -5.87 19.89
N GLU A 223 -11.99 -7.03 19.79
CA GLU A 223 -13.25 -7.33 20.45
C GLU A 223 -13.04 -7.54 21.96
N GLY A 224 -12.07 -8.37 22.35
CA GLY A 224 -11.74 -8.60 23.76
C GLY A 224 -11.25 -7.36 24.51
N ARG A 225 -10.65 -6.41 23.79
CA ARG A 225 -10.30 -5.08 24.34
C ARG A 225 -11.47 -4.10 24.40
N GLY A 226 -12.67 -4.52 23.99
CA GLY A 226 -13.88 -3.68 23.98
C GLY A 226 -13.83 -2.50 23.01
N ARG A 227 -13.01 -2.60 21.95
CA ARG A 227 -12.95 -1.56 20.91
C ARG A 227 -14.12 -1.61 19.95
N TYR A 228 -14.53 -2.81 19.59
CA TYR A 228 -15.66 -3.08 18.70
C TYR A 228 -16.45 -4.25 19.27
N SER A 229 -17.76 -4.19 19.14
CA SER A 229 -18.68 -5.24 19.62
C SER A 229 -18.92 -6.35 18.59
N GLY A 230 -18.33 -6.23 17.42
CA GLY A 230 -18.43 -7.21 16.33
C GLY A 230 -18.21 -6.59 14.97
N VAL A 231 -18.43 -7.42 13.94
CA VAL A 231 -18.12 -7.07 12.53
C VAL A 231 -18.85 -5.81 12.09
N SER A 232 -20.15 -5.66 12.37
CA SER A 232 -20.93 -4.50 11.96
C SER A 232 -20.41 -3.19 12.54
N ASP A 233 -19.96 -3.20 13.79
CA ASP A 233 -19.36 -2.03 14.45
C ASP A 233 -18.06 -1.60 13.74
N LEU A 234 -17.20 -2.57 13.42
CA LEU A 234 -15.96 -2.27 12.72
C LEU A 234 -16.23 -1.80 11.29
N VAL A 235 -17.20 -2.38 10.57
CA VAL A 235 -17.64 -1.91 9.25
C VAL A 235 -18.07 -0.44 9.32
N LEU A 236 -18.91 -0.07 10.29
CA LEU A 236 -19.33 1.32 10.46
C LEU A 236 -18.15 2.26 10.76
N ALA A 237 -17.19 1.80 11.57
CA ALA A 237 -15.97 2.58 11.84
C ALA A 237 -15.10 2.78 10.59
N LEU A 238 -14.94 1.74 9.77
CA LEU A 238 -14.21 1.82 8.50
C LEU A 238 -14.92 2.70 7.48
N GLN A 239 -16.26 2.66 7.44
CA GLN A 239 -17.08 3.41 6.49
C GLN A 239 -17.23 4.88 6.88
N PHE A 240 -17.45 5.18 8.15
CA PHE A 240 -17.80 6.52 8.62
C PHE A 240 -16.72 7.20 9.49
N GLY A 241 -15.66 6.48 9.86
CA GLY A 241 -14.58 6.99 10.69
C GLY A 241 -14.93 7.14 12.16
N GLU A 242 -15.98 6.48 12.64
CA GLU A 242 -16.45 6.58 14.02
C GLU A 242 -16.09 5.32 14.82
N THR A 243 -15.59 5.51 16.03
CA THR A 243 -15.44 4.45 17.03
C THR A 243 -16.49 4.67 18.10
N PHE A 244 -17.41 3.71 18.30
CA PHE A 244 -18.47 3.77 19.34
C PHE A 244 -19.26 5.08 19.39
N GLY A 245 -19.42 5.75 18.24
CA GLY A 245 -20.25 6.96 18.12
C GLY A 245 -19.66 8.25 18.67
N TYR A 246 -18.42 8.25 19.19
CA TYR A 246 -17.83 9.42 19.84
C TYR A 246 -16.50 9.86 19.30
N ASP A 247 -15.63 8.93 18.89
CA ASP A 247 -14.29 9.24 18.38
C ASP A 247 -14.18 8.87 16.92
N LYS A 248 -13.63 9.79 16.13
CA LYS A 248 -13.30 9.50 14.73
C LYS A 248 -11.97 8.75 14.65
N LEU A 249 -11.84 7.83 13.71
CA LEU A 249 -10.55 7.28 13.28
C LEU A 249 -9.73 8.39 12.59
N SER A 250 -9.38 9.43 13.31
CA SER A 250 -9.13 10.73 12.70
C SER A 250 -7.83 11.39 13.10
N SER A 251 -6.82 10.69 13.56
CA SER A 251 -5.53 11.33 13.76
C SER A 251 -4.44 10.77 12.85
N GLY A 252 -3.70 11.65 12.23
CA GLY A 252 -2.59 11.31 11.36
C GLY A 252 -3.02 10.59 10.07
N GLY A 253 -2.18 9.68 9.58
CA GLY A 253 -2.41 9.00 8.30
C GLY A 253 -3.63 8.08 8.26
N MET A 254 -4.20 7.67 9.40
CA MET A 254 -5.36 6.77 9.41
C MET A 254 -6.65 7.44 8.92
N ALA A 255 -6.78 8.77 9.07
CA ALA A 255 -7.93 9.50 8.52
C ALA A 255 -8.00 9.42 7.00
N ASP A 256 -6.85 9.62 6.33
CA ASP A 256 -6.77 9.49 4.87
C ASP A 256 -7.04 8.06 4.42
N ILE A 257 -6.55 7.05 5.16
CA ILE A 257 -6.82 5.63 4.88
C ILE A 257 -8.30 5.30 5.06
N GLN A 258 -8.92 5.74 6.14
CA GLN A 258 -10.34 5.50 6.41
C GLN A 258 -11.23 6.08 5.30
N MET A 259 -10.94 7.30 4.82
CA MET A 259 -11.70 7.90 3.71
C MET A 259 -11.60 7.07 2.42
N ASN A 260 -10.47 6.43 2.15
CA ASN A 260 -10.33 5.49 1.04
C ASN A 260 -11.13 4.20 1.28
N LEU A 261 -11.02 3.63 2.48
CA LEU A 261 -11.77 2.41 2.82
C LEU A 261 -13.28 2.63 2.71
N ALA A 262 -13.78 3.82 3.04
CA ALA A 262 -15.20 4.17 2.87
C ALA A 262 -15.70 4.09 1.42
N MET A 263 -14.81 4.05 0.43
CA MET A 263 -15.14 3.88 -1.00
C MET A 263 -15.23 2.41 -1.43
N LEU A 264 -14.86 1.46 -0.55
CA LEU A 264 -14.94 0.06 -0.85
C LEU A 264 -16.37 -0.46 -0.86
N PRO A 265 -16.66 -1.53 -1.64
CA PRO A 265 -17.90 -2.28 -1.51
C PRO A 265 -18.11 -2.76 -0.07
N GLU A 266 -19.37 -2.78 0.37
CA GLU A 266 -19.73 -3.22 1.74
C GLU A 266 -19.25 -4.63 2.03
N ASP A 267 -19.31 -5.55 1.05
CA ASP A 267 -18.79 -6.92 1.20
C ASP A 267 -17.28 -6.96 1.48
N ASP A 268 -16.50 -6.07 0.87
CA ASP A 268 -15.06 -5.97 1.13
C ASP A 268 -14.76 -5.36 2.51
N LEU A 269 -15.55 -4.36 2.95
CA LEU A 269 -15.45 -3.84 4.31
C LEU A 269 -15.81 -4.92 5.35
N HIS A 270 -16.84 -5.72 5.07
CA HIS A 270 -17.24 -6.85 5.89
C HIS A 270 -16.12 -7.91 5.98
N ALA A 271 -15.51 -8.24 4.85
CA ALA A 271 -14.40 -9.16 4.78
C ALA A 271 -13.18 -8.67 5.59
N ILE A 272 -12.81 -7.39 5.44
CA ILE A 272 -11.75 -6.76 6.23
C ILE A 272 -12.06 -6.85 7.73
N ALA A 273 -13.30 -6.52 8.13
CA ALA A 273 -13.71 -6.55 9.53
C ALA A 273 -13.71 -7.97 10.10
N GLU A 274 -14.22 -8.98 9.37
CA GLU A 274 -14.19 -10.39 9.77
C GLU A 274 -12.75 -10.87 9.99
N TYR A 275 -11.83 -10.52 9.07
CA TYR A 275 -10.42 -10.88 9.22
C TYR A 275 -9.78 -10.22 10.44
N LEU A 276 -9.93 -8.90 10.59
CA LEU A 276 -9.28 -8.13 11.64
C LEU A 276 -9.77 -8.53 13.05
N LEU A 277 -11.07 -8.79 13.21
CA LEU A 277 -11.62 -9.26 14.50
C LEU A 277 -11.21 -10.70 14.83
N GLY A 278 -10.88 -11.49 13.82
CA GLY A 278 -10.35 -12.85 14.01
C GLY A 278 -8.86 -12.92 14.32
N LEU A 279 -8.16 -11.79 14.48
CA LEU A 279 -6.74 -11.75 14.88
C LEU A 279 -6.59 -11.85 16.39
N GLU A 280 -5.86 -12.88 16.85
CA GLU A 280 -5.57 -13.15 18.27
C GLU A 280 -4.12 -12.81 18.64
#